data_35a7be15ac3db4e821eac8054e553509
#
_entry.id   35a7be15ac3db4e821eac8054e553509
#
_cell.length_a   1.000
_cell.length_b   1.000
_cell.length_c   1.000
_cell.angle_alpha   90.00
_cell.angle_beta   90.00
_cell.angle_gamma   90.00
#
_symmetry.space_group_name_H-M   'P 1'
#
loop_
_entity.id
_entity.type
_entity.pdbx_description
1 polymer ?
#
loop_
_entity_poly.entity_id
_entity_poly.type
_entity_poly.pdbx_seq_one_letter_code
_entity_poly.pdbx_strand_id
1 'polypeptide(L)'
;MGHTCHSYPFNQQIHSVGSWKRKKKNLSQLDLSLKTGLTTKQVEQRQKEKLVNKIPKRVSKSYLRIIYENVINAWNLLLFAIAAIMIYSGLTKFEDLTKYAFLAVLLFNIFVGLYQDIRARKLVDKLRVVEYPTVWVLRNGKLQQITSNKLVLSDLVEIKMGNQIACDGTLMSGTIEVNESMLTGEADNITKNVGDKIYSGSYVTAGSGLYRVDQLGKCNYAEKLQSKARKFKKPKSEILSAIRRIFKIIGGVVFTLAAAIIVINIRKGTFSLENLIARDETLKTSVASISGSLVAMIPIGMYLLTTITLAIGVIRLANKKMLTQDMYCIEMLARADVLCLDKTGTLTDGRMTVKKVIPTAKISEKDLGKILYTLVDATKDENPTAAAIKDHFGHLNKFDALEGIAFNSARKYSGVILEDKRNIVLGAREFLPHKERAIDEKCRKYEENGYRVLLIGTSKEKIKQGGKLSNITIVGILVLEDHIRDDAGDNIEWFKKNGVSIRIITGDNPRTASEIARRAGIPNYKKYISLEGMTNEEVRHIAREYTIFGRVTPEQKEAIIQALKDDGHTVAMTGDGVND
;
A
#
# COMPACT_ATOMS: atom_id res chain seq x y z
N MET A 1 -25.52 -10.77 5.76
CA MET A 1 -25.17 -11.98 6.53
C MET A 1 -23.77 -11.75 7.08
N GLY A 2 -23.69 -11.41 8.38
CA GLY A 2 -22.44 -11.13 9.08
C GLY A 2 -21.73 -12.44 9.42
N HIS A 3 -20.56 -12.65 8.83
CA HIS A 3 -19.65 -13.68 9.31
C HIS A 3 -18.91 -13.13 10.52
N THR A 4 -19.31 -13.57 11.72
CA THR A 4 -18.57 -13.37 12.95
C THR A 4 -17.23 -14.08 12.86
N CYS A 5 -16.14 -13.35 13.15
CA CYS A 5 -14.81 -13.94 13.31
C CYS A 5 -14.81 -14.79 14.59
N HIS A 6 -14.89 -16.10 14.45
CA HIS A 6 -14.68 -17.00 15.58
C HIS A 6 -13.18 -17.11 15.86
N SER A 7 -12.72 -16.36 16.86
CA SER A 7 -11.47 -16.66 17.55
C SER A 7 -11.78 -17.80 18.53
N TYR A 8 -11.18 -18.97 18.33
CA TYR A 8 -11.22 -20.02 19.36
C TYR A 8 -10.28 -19.59 20.49
N PRO A 9 -10.77 -19.28 21.69
CA PRO A 9 -9.92 -18.92 22.83
C PRO A 9 -9.25 -20.17 23.37
N PHE A 10 -7.94 -20.26 23.21
CA PHE A 10 -7.11 -21.29 23.85
C PHE A 10 -6.87 -21.03 25.35
N ASN A 11 -7.52 -20.04 25.97
CA ASN A 11 -7.22 -19.57 27.34
C ASN A 11 -8.36 -19.76 28.35
N GLN A 12 -9.17 -20.81 28.24
CA GLN A 12 -10.03 -21.23 29.37
C GLN A 12 -10.02 -22.74 29.53
N GLN A 13 -9.01 -23.27 30.21
CA GLN A 13 -9.06 -24.49 31.02
C GLN A 13 -7.70 -24.81 31.66
N ILE A 14 -7.26 -23.93 32.56
CA ILE A 14 -6.26 -24.31 33.55
C ILE A 14 -6.81 -23.88 34.91
N HIS A 15 -7.77 -24.61 35.43
CA HIS A 15 -8.06 -24.73 36.86
C HIS A 15 -8.92 -25.96 37.06
N SER A 16 -8.28 -27.08 37.30
CA SER A 16 -8.72 -28.12 38.24
C SER A 16 -7.72 -29.27 38.27
N VAL A 17 -7.31 -29.62 39.47
CA VAL A 17 -6.39 -30.70 39.82
C VAL A 17 -7.10 -32.02 39.57
N GLY A 18 -7.04 -32.58 38.36
CA GLY A 18 -7.65 -33.84 38.00
C GLY A 18 -7.18 -34.39 36.65
N SER A 19 -6.20 -33.80 36.00
CA SER A 19 -5.97 -33.97 34.57
C SER A 19 -4.57 -34.40 34.11
N TRP A 20 -3.70 -34.91 34.97
CA TRP A 20 -2.36 -35.34 34.54
C TRP A 20 -2.37 -36.43 33.45
N LYS A 21 -3.32 -37.35 33.49
CA LYS A 21 -3.48 -38.38 32.45
C LYS A 21 -4.07 -37.77 31.13
N ARG A 22 -4.95 -36.76 31.21
CA ARG A 22 -5.46 -36.05 30.02
C ARG A 22 -4.40 -35.10 29.39
N LYS A 23 -3.56 -34.48 30.21
CA LYS A 23 -2.44 -33.64 29.71
C LYS A 23 -1.41 -34.44 28.91
N LYS A 24 -1.06 -35.68 29.35
CA LYS A 24 -0.15 -36.54 28.56
C LYS A 24 -0.77 -36.97 27.22
N LYS A 25 -2.07 -37.26 27.17
CA LYS A 25 -2.78 -37.63 25.93
C LYS A 25 -2.91 -36.44 24.97
N ASN A 26 -3.12 -35.21 25.47
CA ASN A 26 -3.16 -34.00 24.66
C ASN A 26 -1.76 -33.57 24.16
N LEU A 27 -0.72 -33.72 24.96
CA LEU A 27 0.67 -33.48 24.54
C LEU A 27 1.13 -34.47 23.47
N SER A 28 0.81 -35.75 23.62
CA SER A 28 1.14 -36.79 22.63
C SER A 28 0.35 -36.63 21.31
N GLN A 29 -0.89 -36.16 21.36
CA GLN A 29 -1.64 -35.79 20.15
C GLN A 29 -1.11 -34.50 19.50
N LEU A 30 -0.63 -33.53 20.27
CA LEU A 30 0.01 -32.33 19.77
C LEU A 30 1.35 -32.64 19.07
N ASP A 31 2.18 -33.51 19.68
CA ASP A 31 3.44 -33.98 19.10
C ASP A 31 3.26 -34.81 17.82
N LEU A 32 2.23 -35.66 17.75
CA LEU A 32 1.90 -36.39 16.52
C LEU A 32 1.41 -35.43 15.42
N SER A 33 0.63 -34.42 15.76
CA SER A 33 0.14 -33.43 14.78
C SER A 33 1.26 -32.55 14.21
N LEU A 34 2.30 -32.27 15.01
CA LEU A 34 3.49 -31.54 14.55
C LEU A 34 4.36 -32.34 13.57
N LYS A 35 4.33 -33.68 13.66
CA LYS A 35 5.08 -34.57 12.76
C LYS A 35 4.35 -34.87 11.46
N THR A 36 3.03 -34.93 11.48
CA THR A 36 2.22 -35.38 10.33
C THR A 36 1.39 -34.29 9.67
N GLY A 37 1.10 -33.18 10.38
CA GLY A 37 0.16 -32.16 9.94
C GLY A 37 -1.27 -32.70 9.81
N LEU A 38 -2.11 -32.00 9.06
CA LEU A 38 -3.51 -32.39 8.82
C LEU A 38 -3.60 -33.53 7.82
N THR A 39 -4.53 -34.44 8.06
CA THR A 39 -4.90 -35.51 7.10
C THR A 39 -5.78 -34.95 5.97
N THR A 40 -5.81 -35.63 4.82
CA THR A 40 -6.68 -35.26 3.68
C THR A 40 -8.14 -35.14 4.09
N LYS A 41 -8.66 -36.08 4.88
CA LYS A 41 -10.04 -36.03 5.38
C LYS A 41 -10.34 -34.81 6.23
N GLN A 42 -9.39 -34.39 7.09
CA GLN A 42 -9.53 -33.21 7.91
C GLN A 42 -9.49 -31.91 7.06
N VAL A 43 -8.66 -31.87 6.02
CA VAL A 43 -8.61 -30.75 5.08
C VAL A 43 -9.93 -30.62 4.33
N GLU A 44 -10.46 -31.72 3.78
CA GLU A 44 -11.75 -31.72 3.07
C GLU A 44 -12.91 -31.29 3.97
N GLN A 45 -12.93 -31.76 5.23
CA GLN A 45 -13.93 -31.34 6.20
C GLN A 45 -13.88 -29.82 6.42
N ARG A 46 -12.69 -29.24 6.65
CA ARG A 46 -12.51 -27.78 6.82
C ARG A 46 -12.89 -26.99 5.57
N GLN A 47 -12.64 -27.55 4.38
CA GLN A 47 -13.09 -26.95 3.13
C GLN A 47 -14.62 -26.93 3.01
N LYS A 48 -15.31 -28.00 3.40
CA LYS A 48 -16.78 -28.07 3.45
C LYS A 48 -17.35 -27.08 4.46
N GLU A 49 -16.70 -26.90 5.60
CA GLU A 49 -17.04 -25.92 6.64
C GLU A 49 -16.66 -24.47 6.26
N LYS A 50 -16.12 -24.24 5.06
CA LYS A 50 -15.65 -22.93 4.55
C LYS A 50 -14.53 -22.29 5.39
N LEU A 51 -13.78 -23.09 6.14
CA LEU A 51 -12.62 -22.68 6.92
C LEU A 51 -11.36 -22.64 6.03
N VAL A 52 -11.39 -21.83 4.99
CA VAL A 52 -10.34 -21.69 3.97
C VAL A 52 -9.92 -20.23 3.88
N ASN A 53 -8.64 -19.98 3.63
CA ASN A 53 -8.08 -18.63 3.49
C ASN A 53 -8.54 -17.94 2.20
N LYS A 54 -9.83 -17.64 2.12
CA LYS A 54 -10.39 -16.86 1.01
C LYS A 54 -10.33 -15.37 1.36
N ILE A 55 -9.38 -14.66 0.78
CA ILE A 55 -9.39 -13.21 0.80
C ILE A 55 -10.55 -12.79 -0.12
N PRO A 56 -11.51 -12.00 0.36
CA PRO A 56 -12.61 -11.57 -0.48
C PRO A 56 -12.04 -10.76 -1.63
N LYS A 57 -12.32 -11.21 -2.87
CA LYS A 57 -12.02 -10.43 -4.06
C LYS A 57 -12.60 -9.02 -3.83
N ARG A 58 -11.78 -7.99 -3.97
CA ARG A 58 -12.29 -6.61 -3.97
C ARG A 58 -13.40 -6.54 -4.98
N VAL A 59 -14.61 -6.31 -4.51
CA VAL A 59 -15.82 -6.36 -5.35
C VAL A 59 -15.77 -5.12 -6.23
N SER A 60 -15.37 -5.30 -7.50
CA SER A 60 -15.72 -4.36 -8.55
C SER A 60 -17.24 -4.24 -8.58
N LYS A 61 -17.79 -3.08 -8.96
CA LYS A 61 -19.25 -2.89 -9.04
C LYS A 61 -19.89 -4.09 -9.75
N SER A 62 -20.98 -4.65 -9.19
CA SER A 62 -21.75 -5.71 -9.86
C SER A 62 -22.22 -5.25 -11.24
N TYR A 63 -22.35 -6.14 -12.24
CA TYR A 63 -22.93 -5.80 -13.54
C TYR A 63 -24.33 -5.22 -13.40
N LEU A 64 -25.15 -5.79 -12.53
CA LEU A 64 -26.48 -5.27 -12.25
C LEU A 64 -26.45 -3.84 -11.70
N ARG A 65 -25.48 -3.52 -10.85
CA ARG A 65 -25.30 -2.18 -10.33
C ARG A 65 -24.86 -1.19 -11.41
N ILE A 66 -23.99 -1.62 -12.33
CA ILE A 66 -23.57 -0.81 -13.48
C ILE A 66 -24.78 -0.49 -14.36
N ILE A 67 -25.61 -1.49 -14.68
CA ILE A 67 -26.83 -1.30 -15.47
C ILE A 67 -27.77 -0.35 -14.73
N TYR A 68 -28.03 -0.58 -13.45
CA TYR A 68 -28.90 0.27 -12.65
C TYR A 68 -28.44 1.73 -12.64
N GLU A 69 -27.15 2.00 -12.37
CA GLU A 69 -26.60 3.35 -12.30
C GLU A 69 -26.62 4.08 -13.67
N ASN A 70 -26.50 3.36 -14.79
CA ASN A 70 -26.54 3.94 -16.12
C ASN A 70 -27.96 4.14 -16.66
N VAL A 71 -28.89 3.29 -16.29
CA VAL A 71 -30.28 3.36 -16.77
C VAL A 71 -31.13 4.24 -15.85
N ILE A 72 -31.03 4.03 -14.54
CA ILE A 72 -31.89 4.69 -13.55
C ILE A 72 -31.14 5.88 -12.91
N ASN A 73 -31.11 6.98 -13.61
CA ASN A 73 -30.71 8.28 -13.09
C ASN A 73 -31.83 9.29 -13.27
N ALA A 74 -31.82 10.40 -12.53
CA ALA A 74 -32.89 11.38 -12.53
C ALA A 74 -33.20 11.94 -13.93
N TRP A 75 -32.18 12.12 -14.76
CA TRP A 75 -32.34 12.65 -16.13
C TRP A 75 -32.96 11.63 -17.09
N ASN A 76 -32.48 10.38 -17.04
CA ASN A 76 -33.06 9.33 -17.87
C ASN A 76 -34.53 9.07 -17.49
N LEU A 77 -34.84 9.09 -16.17
CA LEU A 77 -36.22 8.97 -15.69
C LEU A 77 -37.09 10.10 -16.21
N LEU A 78 -36.59 11.34 -16.20
CA LEU A 78 -37.31 12.48 -16.79
C LEU A 78 -37.57 12.27 -18.28
N LEU A 79 -36.56 11.84 -19.05
CA LEU A 79 -36.72 11.59 -20.47
C LEU A 79 -37.65 10.40 -20.76
N PHE A 80 -37.64 9.35 -19.97
CA PHE A 80 -38.62 8.25 -20.06
C PHE A 80 -40.02 8.70 -19.73
N ALA A 81 -40.18 9.56 -18.72
CA ALA A 81 -41.49 10.14 -18.37
C ALA A 81 -42.05 11.02 -19.52
N ILE A 82 -41.19 11.84 -20.13
CA ILE A 82 -41.55 12.63 -21.33
C ILE A 82 -41.99 11.70 -22.46
N ALA A 83 -41.24 10.65 -22.75
CA ALA A 83 -41.62 9.67 -23.77
C ALA A 83 -42.93 8.98 -23.47
N ALA A 84 -43.19 8.60 -22.20
CA ALA A 84 -44.45 7.98 -21.79
C ALA A 84 -45.65 8.94 -21.97
N ILE A 85 -45.49 10.23 -21.65
CA ILE A 85 -46.52 11.27 -21.86
C ILE A 85 -46.77 11.44 -23.37
N MET A 86 -45.76 11.45 -24.21
CA MET A 86 -45.91 11.54 -25.66
C MET A 86 -46.67 10.33 -26.24
N ILE A 87 -46.33 9.11 -25.80
CA ILE A 87 -47.05 7.90 -26.19
C ILE A 87 -48.53 7.97 -25.72
N TYR A 88 -48.75 8.36 -24.47
CA TYR A 88 -50.10 8.50 -23.93
C TYR A 88 -50.94 9.51 -24.71
N SER A 89 -50.35 10.62 -25.16
CA SER A 89 -51.04 11.64 -25.98
C SER A 89 -51.37 11.19 -27.38
N GLY A 90 -50.99 10.00 -27.80
CA GLY A 90 -51.30 9.42 -29.12
C GLY A 90 -50.32 9.79 -30.24
N LEU A 91 -49.14 10.28 -29.90
CA LEU A 91 -48.03 10.52 -30.83
C LEU A 91 -47.36 9.18 -31.18
N THR A 92 -48.06 8.27 -31.86
CA THR A 92 -47.59 6.89 -32.13
C THR A 92 -47.49 6.57 -33.62
N LYS A 93 -47.86 7.52 -34.51
CA LYS A 93 -47.75 7.33 -35.95
C LYS A 93 -46.30 7.36 -36.41
N PHE A 94 -46.04 6.75 -37.57
CA PHE A 94 -44.67 6.71 -38.15
C PHE A 94 -44.11 8.11 -38.41
N GLU A 95 -44.95 9.08 -38.76
CA GLU A 95 -44.59 10.51 -38.94
C GLU A 95 -44.11 11.16 -37.63
N ASP A 96 -44.52 10.62 -36.48
CA ASP A 96 -44.14 11.13 -35.16
C ASP A 96 -42.76 10.58 -34.72
N LEU A 97 -42.18 9.61 -35.44
CA LEU A 97 -40.94 8.95 -35.06
C LEU A 97 -39.76 9.94 -34.90
N THR A 98 -39.73 11.00 -35.72
CA THR A 98 -38.74 12.07 -35.62
C THR A 98 -38.77 12.81 -34.28
N LYS A 99 -39.96 12.93 -33.67
CA LYS A 99 -40.18 13.58 -32.37
C LYS A 99 -39.53 12.76 -31.21
N TYR A 100 -39.30 11.46 -31.45
CA TYR A 100 -38.62 10.54 -30.51
C TYR A 100 -37.12 10.39 -30.76
N ALA A 101 -36.53 11.18 -31.67
CA ALA A 101 -35.09 11.12 -31.93
C ALA A 101 -34.21 11.25 -30.66
N PHE A 102 -34.69 11.96 -29.64
CA PHE A 102 -34.00 12.05 -28.37
C PHE A 102 -33.89 10.71 -27.63
N LEU A 103 -34.81 9.77 -27.83
CA LEU A 103 -34.72 8.43 -27.25
C LEU A 103 -33.55 7.64 -27.90
N ALA A 104 -33.31 7.81 -29.21
CA ALA A 104 -32.17 7.21 -29.85
C ALA A 104 -30.85 7.72 -29.26
N VAL A 105 -30.77 9.03 -29.03
CA VAL A 105 -29.61 9.63 -28.35
C VAL A 105 -29.51 9.14 -26.90
N LEU A 106 -30.60 9.04 -26.17
CA LEU A 106 -30.65 8.51 -24.81
C LEU A 106 -30.17 7.05 -24.75
N LEU A 107 -30.71 6.19 -25.63
CA LEU A 107 -30.31 4.78 -25.70
C LEU A 107 -28.84 4.62 -26.10
N PHE A 108 -28.37 5.44 -27.04
CA PHE A 108 -26.96 5.47 -27.43
C PHE A 108 -26.08 5.88 -26.25
N ASN A 109 -26.44 6.90 -25.47
CA ASN A 109 -25.70 7.33 -24.29
C ASN A 109 -25.67 6.25 -23.20
N ILE A 110 -26.80 5.58 -22.94
CA ILE A 110 -26.88 4.43 -22.03
C ILE A 110 -25.95 3.31 -22.51
N PHE A 111 -25.99 2.97 -23.80
CA PHE A 111 -25.14 1.93 -24.38
C PHE A 111 -23.66 2.28 -24.24
N VAL A 112 -23.26 3.50 -24.60
CA VAL A 112 -21.87 3.96 -24.46
C VAL A 112 -21.43 3.94 -23.00
N GLY A 113 -22.25 4.43 -22.06
CA GLY A 113 -21.96 4.39 -20.63
C GLY A 113 -21.79 2.97 -20.10
N LEU A 114 -22.69 2.05 -20.47
CA LEU A 114 -22.60 0.63 -20.14
C LEU A 114 -21.33 -0.01 -20.70
N TYR A 115 -21.04 0.21 -21.98
CA TYR A 115 -19.85 -0.32 -22.65
C TYR A 115 -18.56 0.14 -21.96
N GLN A 116 -18.48 1.42 -21.61
CA GLN A 116 -17.32 2.01 -20.92
C GLN A 116 -17.15 1.45 -19.51
N ASP A 117 -18.21 1.42 -18.71
CA ASP A 117 -18.15 0.91 -17.34
C ASP A 117 -17.78 -0.58 -17.31
N ILE A 118 -18.33 -1.36 -18.26
CA ILE A 118 -18.00 -2.79 -18.40
C ILE A 118 -16.55 -2.96 -18.86
N ARG A 119 -16.07 -2.16 -19.82
CA ARG A 119 -14.68 -2.21 -20.30
C ARG A 119 -13.71 -1.79 -19.21
N ALA A 120 -13.98 -0.70 -18.49
CA ALA A 120 -13.18 -0.24 -17.37
C ALA A 120 -13.12 -1.30 -16.26
N ARG A 121 -14.26 -1.93 -15.92
CA ARG A 121 -14.31 -3.05 -14.99
C ARG A 121 -13.45 -4.23 -15.44
N LYS A 122 -13.61 -4.69 -16.70
CA LYS A 122 -12.82 -5.80 -17.22
C LYS A 122 -11.32 -5.50 -17.20
N LEU A 123 -10.91 -4.27 -17.51
CA LEU A 123 -9.52 -3.83 -17.44
C LEU A 123 -8.99 -3.88 -15.99
N VAL A 124 -9.72 -3.32 -15.05
CA VAL A 124 -9.38 -3.36 -13.63
C VAL A 124 -9.34 -4.81 -13.10
N ASP A 125 -10.29 -5.66 -13.49
CA ASP A 125 -10.32 -7.07 -13.09
C ASP A 125 -9.15 -7.86 -13.73
N LYS A 126 -8.73 -7.54 -14.95
CA LYS A 126 -7.58 -8.16 -15.64
C LYS A 126 -6.25 -7.73 -15.02
N LEU A 127 -6.11 -6.48 -14.59
CA LEU A 127 -4.93 -5.96 -13.93
C LEU A 127 -4.82 -6.40 -12.45
N ARG A 128 -5.91 -6.90 -11.87
CA ARG A 128 -5.99 -7.47 -10.53
C ARG A 128 -5.70 -8.97 -10.53
N VAL A 129 -4.61 -9.39 -11.13
CA VAL A 129 -4.07 -10.73 -10.87
C VAL A 129 -3.54 -10.71 -9.45
N VAL A 130 -4.38 -11.08 -8.47
CA VAL A 130 -3.91 -11.40 -7.13
C VAL A 130 -3.16 -12.71 -7.27
N GLU A 131 -1.86 -12.63 -7.48
CA GLU A 131 -0.99 -13.79 -7.31
C GLU A 131 -1.01 -14.14 -5.83
N TYR A 132 -1.68 -15.23 -5.51
CA TYR A 132 -1.60 -15.81 -4.17
C TYR A 132 -0.22 -16.43 -4.01
N PRO A 133 0.62 -15.97 -3.07
CA PRO A 133 1.92 -16.55 -2.86
C PRO A 133 1.78 -18.04 -2.55
N THR A 134 2.73 -18.82 -3.03
CA THR A 134 2.83 -20.24 -2.71
C THR A 134 3.47 -20.41 -1.36
N VAL A 135 2.98 -21.38 -0.60
CA VAL A 135 3.45 -21.71 0.75
C VAL A 135 3.69 -23.21 0.87
N TRP A 136 4.63 -23.60 1.69
CA TRP A 136 4.90 -24.99 2.02
C TRP A 136 4.08 -25.40 3.24
N VAL A 137 3.27 -26.42 3.10
CA VAL A 137 2.39 -26.92 4.17
C VAL A 137 2.66 -28.39 4.45
N LEU A 138 2.72 -28.74 5.72
CA LEU A 138 2.87 -30.11 6.18
C LEU A 138 1.50 -30.77 6.28
N ARG A 139 1.22 -31.75 5.41
CA ARG A 139 -0.02 -32.55 5.42
C ARG A 139 0.31 -34.02 5.17
N ASN A 140 -0.34 -34.92 5.85
CA ASN A 140 -0.08 -36.39 5.76
C ASN A 140 1.41 -36.75 5.95
N GLY A 141 2.13 -36.04 6.80
CA GLY A 141 3.57 -36.24 7.03
C GLY A 141 4.50 -35.81 5.89
N LYS A 142 3.97 -35.12 4.85
CA LYS A 142 4.76 -34.65 3.70
C LYS A 142 4.58 -33.15 3.52
N LEU A 143 5.69 -32.46 3.23
CA LEU A 143 5.65 -31.08 2.80
C LEU A 143 5.17 -31.01 1.35
N GLN A 144 4.19 -30.16 1.10
CA GLN A 144 3.64 -29.90 -0.21
C GLN A 144 3.45 -28.41 -0.44
N GLN A 145 3.71 -27.96 -1.66
CA GLN A 145 3.54 -26.57 -2.04
C GLN A 145 2.10 -26.33 -2.50
N ILE A 146 1.44 -25.36 -1.86
CA ILE A 146 0.08 -24.95 -2.23
C ILE A 146 0.00 -23.43 -2.34
N THR A 147 -1.01 -22.91 -3.03
CA THR A 147 -1.30 -21.47 -3.01
C THR A 147 -1.95 -21.07 -1.69
N SER A 148 -1.61 -19.90 -1.15
CA SER A 148 -2.04 -19.44 0.17
C SER A 148 -3.56 -19.36 0.34
N ASN A 149 -4.32 -19.23 -0.76
CA ASN A 149 -5.78 -19.26 -0.75
C ASN A 149 -6.40 -20.65 -0.50
N LYS A 150 -5.58 -21.71 -0.54
CA LYS A 150 -5.98 -23.10 -0.23
C LYS A 150 -5.61 -23.51 1.19
N LEU A 151 -5.01 -22.63 1.98
CA LEU A 151 -4.77 -22.87 3.40
C LEU A 151 -6.09 -23.03 4.15
N VAL A 152 -6.10 -23.96 5.09
CA VAL A 152 -7.25 -24.19 6.00
C VAL A 152 -6.84 -23.94 7.45
N LEU A 153 -7.82 -23.76 8.32
CA LEU A 153 -7.59 -23.56 9.75
C LEU A 153 -6.77 -24.72 10.34
N SER A 154 -5.78 -24.39 11.17
CA SER A 154 -4.82 -25.32 11.80
C SER A 154 -3.88 -26.05 10.83
N ASP A 155 -3.71 -25.59 9.59
CA ASP A 155 -2.60 -26.05 8.76
C ASP A 155 -1.25 -25.72 9.42
N LEU A 156 -0.27 -26.58 9.25
CA LEU A 156 1.11 -26.35 9.63
C LEU A 156 1.90 -25.87 8.41
N VAL A 157 2.37 -24.65 8.45
CA VAL A 157 3.09 -24.00 7.35
C VAL A 157 4.56 -23.87 7.70
N GLU A 158 5.44 -24.34 6.81
CA GLU A 158 6.88 -24.10 6.90
C GLU A 158 7.21 -22.69 6.42
N ILE A 159 8.00 -21.97 7.21
CA ILE A 159 8.51 -20.66 6.87
C ILE A 159 10.01 -20.61 7.03
N LYS A 160 10.67 -19.89 6.10
CA LYS A 160 12.12 -19.69 6.04
C LYS A 160 12.41 -18.22 5.74
N MET A 161 13.66 -17.83 5.92
CA MET A 161 14.15 -16.51 5.51
C MET A 161 13.67 -16.17 4.09
N GLY A 162 13.19 -14.94 3.89
CA GLY A 162 12.62 -14.45 2.63
C GLY A 162 11.14 -14.78 2.41
N ASN A 163 10.52 -15.62 3.25
CA ASN A 163 9.10 -15.93 3.11
C ASN A 163 8.21 -14.86 3.75
N GLN A 164 7.12 -14.55 3.08
CA GLN A 164 6.03 -13.75 3.65
C GLN A 164 5.05 -14.65 4.41
N ILE A 165 4.62 -14.22 5.60
CA ILE A 165 3.64 -14.93 6.41
C ILE A 165 2.25 -14.73 5.78
N ALA A 166 1.62 -15.85 5.36
CA ALA A 166 0.38 -15.82 4.61
C ALA A 166 -0.89 -15.66 5.46
N CYS A 167 -0.86 -16.16 6.70
CA CYS A 167 -1.99 -16.12 7.64
C CYS A 167 -1.47 -15.89 9.06
N ASP A 168 -2.30 -15.25 9.90
CA ASP A 168 -1.99 -15.14 11.31
C ASP A 168 -1.95 -16.52 11.96
N GLY A 169 -0.97 -16.72 12.83
CA GLY A 169 -0.78 -18.01 13.47
C GLY A 169 0.09 -17.96 14.70
N THR A 170 0.44 -19.15 15.19
CA THR A 170 1.33 -19.34 16.34
C THR A 170 2.53 -20.17 15.90
N LEU A 171 3.74 -19.73 16.23
CA LEU A 171 4.97 -20.47 15.94
C LEU A 171 5.00 -21.74 16.80
N MET A 172 5.12 -22.90 16.16
CA MET A 172 5.07 -24.21 16.82
C MET A 172 6.43 -24.87 16.97
N SER A 173 7.39 -24.51 16.09
CA SER A 173 8.77 -24.98 16.18
C SER A 173 9.72 -24.01 15.51
N GLY A 174 10.98 -24.00 15.95
CA GLY A 174 12.02 -23.10 15.44
C GLY A 174 12.04 -21.74 16.13
N THR A 175 12.95 -20.88 15.66
CA THR A 175 13.06 -19.47 16.05
C THR A 175 13.25 -18.67 14.78
N ILE A 176 12.51 -17.59 14.64
CA ILE A 176 12.54 -16.73 13.45
C ILE A 176 12.67 -15.26 13.86
N GLU A 177 13.31 -14.48 13.03
CA GLU A 177 13.20 -13.02 13.08
C GLU A 177 12.23 -12.56 12.00
N VAL A 178 11.29 -11.70 12.37
CA VAL A 178 10.27 -11.17 11.45
C VAL A 178 10.35 -9.65 11.39
N ASN A 179 10.22 -9.13 10.20
CA ASN A 179 9.99 -7.71 9.96
C ASN A 179 8.48 -7.47 9.89
N GLU A 180 7.96 -6.71 10.84
CA GLU A 180 6.54 -6.34 10.93
C GLU A 180 6.29 -4.90 10.46
N SER A 181 7.25 -4.25 9.79
CA SER A 181 7.15 -2.84 9.37
C SER A 181 5.93 -2.53 8.51
N MET A 182 5.52 -3.47 7.65
CA MET A 182 4.29 -3.36 6.86
C MET A 182 3.02 -3.25 7.73
N LEU A 183 3.07 -3.67 8.99
CA LEU A 183 1.93 -3.69 9.92
C LEU A 183 2.03 -2.61 10.98
N THR A 184 3.24 -2.39 11.51
CA THR A 184 3.51 -1.49 12.66
C THR A 184 4.14 -0.16 12.23
N GLY A 185 4.79 -0.12 11.07
CA GLY A 185 5.61 1.01 10.61
C GLY A 185 7.02 1.02 11.21
N GLU A 186 7.33 0.11 12.14
CA GLU A 186 8.65 0.01 12.75
C GLU A 186 9.54 -0.96 11.95
N ALA A 187 10.72 -0.50 11.54
CA ALA A 187 11.63 -1.26 10.70
C ALA A 187 12.45 -2.32 11.48
N ASP A 188 12.36 -2.34 12.81
CA ASP A 188 13.12 -3.27 13.63
C ASP A 188 12.57 -4.70 13.52
N ASN A 189 13.50 -5.65 13.37
CA ASN A 189 13.16 -7.06 13.34
C ASN A 189 12.84 -7.57 14.75
N ILE A 190 11.77 -8.36 14.86
CA ILE A 190 11.30 -8.92 16.12
C ILE A 190 11.61 -10.42 16.12
N THR A 191 12.31 -10.89 17.16
CA THR A 191 12.55 -12.33 17.35
C THR A 191 11.29 -12.99 17.89
N LYS A 192 10.82 -14.05 17.22
CA LYS A 192 9.69 -14.88 17.65
C LYS A 192 10.18 -16.28 18.02
N ASN A 193 9.73 -16.74 19.16
CA ASN A 193 10.01 -18.07 19.71
C ASN A 193 8.76 -18.95 19.66
N VAL A 194 8.92 -20.24 19.96
CA VAL A 194 7.80 -21.19 20.03
C VAL A 194 6.74 -20.69 21.02
N GLY A 195 5.51 -20.60 20.55
CA GLY A 195 4.35 -20.07 21.28
C GLY A 195 4.01 -18.62 20.95
N ASP A 196 4.90 -17.88 20.28
CA ASP A 196 4.64 -16.48 19.92
C ASP A 196 3.69 -16.39 18.73
N LYS A 197 2.90 -15.32 18.71
CA LYS A 197 2.02 -14.99 17.59
C LYS A 197 2.81 -14.36 16.45
N ILE A 198 2.48 -14.79 15.24
CA ILE A 198 2.98 -14.21 14.01
C ILE A 198 1.81 -13.70 13.17
N TYR A 199 2.05 -12.64 12.43
CA TYR A 199 1.00 -11.90 11.71
C TYR A 199 1.20 -11.98 10.20
N SER A 200 0.09 -12.16 9.49
CA SER A 200 0.07 -12.14 8.03
C SER A 200 0.57 -10.80 7.49
N GLY A 201 1.32 -10.85 6.40
CA GLY A 201 1.94 -9.67 5.79
C GLY A 201 3.37 -9.39 6.26
N SER A 202 3.80 -9.91 7.42
CA SER A 202 5.19 -9.82 7.89
C SER A 202 6.13 -10.69 7.06
N TYR A 203 7.41 -10.32 7.01
CA TYR A 203 8.46 -11.08 6.32
C TYR A 203 9.44 -11.70 7.30
N VAL A 204 9.83 -12.94 7.04
CA VAL A 204 10.89 -13.61 7.80
C VAL A 204 12.25 -13.13 7.30
N THR A 205 13.02 -12.48 8.17
CA THR A 205 14.33 -11.92 7.86
C THR A 205 15.48 -12.83 8.26
N ALA A 206 15.26 -13.74 9.22
CA ALA A 206 16.23 -14.75 9.62
C ALA A 206 15.53 -15.97 10.26
N GLY A 207 16.20 -17.12 10.23
CA GLY A 207 15.72 -18.34 10.86
C GLY A 207 14.73 -19.13 10.00
N SER A 208 14.19 -20.20 10.60
CA SER A 208 13.16 -21.06 10.00
C SER A 208 12.31 -21.71 11.07
N GLY A 209 11.07 -22.08 10.72
CA GLY A 209 10.17 -22.73 11.66
C GLY A 209 8.89 -23.25 11.01
N LEU A 210 8.07 -23.88 11.83
CA LEU A 210 6.71 -24.28 11.48
C LEU A 210 5.71 -23.49 12.31
N TYR A 211 4.72 -22.90 11.69
CA TYR A 211 3.62 -22.23 12.39
C TYR A 211 2.27 -22.84 12.06
N ARG A 212 1.37 -22.79 13.01
CA ARG A 212 -0.01 -23.22 12.86
C ARG A 212 -0.88 -22.02 12.46
N VAL A 213 -1.71 -22.19 11.44
CA VAL A 213 -2.69 -21.18 11.00
C VAL A 213 -3.83 -21.09 12.01
N ASP A 214 -3.98 -19.93 12.65
CA ASP A 214 -5.02 -19.65 13.65
C ASP A 214 -6.14 -18.75 13.11
N GLN A 215 -5.88 -17.91 12.09
CA GLN A 215 -6.87 -17.04 11.47
C GLN A 215 -6.82 -17.11 9.94
N LEU A 216 -7.96 -16.82 9.30
CA LEU A 216 -8.14 -16.96 7.85
C LEU A 216 -8.85 -15.75 7.25
N GLY A 217 -8.51 -15.42 6.02
CA GLY A 217 -9.19 -14.41 5.21
C GLY A 217 -9.31 -13.07 5.94
N LYS A 218 -10.54 -12.55 6.07
CA LYS A 218 -10.81 -11.24 6.71
C LYS A 218 -10.43 -11.15 8.19
N CYS A 219 -10.20 -12.28 8.85
CA CYS A 219 -9.83 -12.33 10.25
C CYS A 219 -8.34 -12.12 10.48
N ASN A 220 -7.51 -12.21 9.44
CA ASN A 220 -6.09 -11.89 9.52
C ASN A 220 -5.88 -10.42 9.91
N TYR A 221 -4.83 -10.16 10.67
CA TYR A 221 -4.49 -8.83 11.19
C TYR A 221 -4.28 -7.82 10.06
N ALA A 222 -3.52 -8.17 9.04
CA ALA A 222 -3.32 -7.33 7.87
C ALA A 222 -4.64 -6.94 7.17
N GLU A 223 -5.58 -7.89 7.02
CA GLU A 223 -6.88 -7.61 6.42
C GLU A 223 -7.78 -6.74 7.31
N LYS A 224 -7.70 -6.90 8.64
CA LYS A 224 -8.39 -6.00 9.58
C LYS A 224 -7.84 -4.58 9.50
N LEU A 225 -6.52 -4.42 9.44
CA LEU A 225 -5.85 -3.13 9.29
C LEU A 225 -6.28 -2.46 7.97
N GLN A 226 -6.17 -3.18 6.85
CA GLN A 226 -6.64 -2.69 5.56
C GLN A 226 -8.14 -2.37 5.54
N SER A 227 -8.96 -3.11 6.28
CA SER A 227 -10.40 -2.84 6.32
C SER A 227 -10.74 -1.54 7.07
N LYS A 228 -9.95 -1.16 8.07
CA LYS A 228 -10.04 0.14 8.75
C LYS A 228 -9.61 1.27 7.82
N ALA A 229 -8.48 1.11 7.13
CA ALA A 229 -8.00 2.06 6.12
C ALA A 229 -9.00 2.26 4.95
N ARG A 230 -9.77 1.22 4.60
CA ARG A 230 -10.81 1.28 3.54
C ARG A 230 -12.03 2.15 3.89
N LYS A 231 -12.23 2.55 5.14
CA LYS A 231 -13.29 3.51 5.55
C LYS A 231 -12.96 4.95 5.16
N PHE A 232 -11.85 5.18 4.50
CA PHE A 232 -11.45 6.48 4.01
C PHE A 232 -12.52 7.05 3.07
N LYS A 233 -12.96 8.28 3.34
CA LYS A 233 -13.89 9.00 2.47
C LYS A 233 -13.23 9.18 1.12
N LYS A 234 -13.83 8.61 0.07
CA LYS A 234 -13.35 8.84 -1.31
C LYS A 234 -13.29 10.34 -1.56
N PRO A 235 -12.17 10.85 -2.07
CA PRO A 235 -12.09 12.25 -2.44
C PRO A 235 -13.14 12.56 -3.51
N LYS A 236 -13.81 13.69 -3.39
CA LYS A 236 -14.88 14.10 -4.32
C LYS A 236 -14.23 14.75 -5.54
N SER A 237 -14.52 14.25 -6.73
CA SER A 237 -14.19 14.94 -7.96
C SER A 237 -14.85 16.33 -7.99
N GLU A 238 -14.07 17.38 -8.22
CA GLU A 238 -14.60 18.75 -8.36
C GLU A 238 -15.29 18.93 -9.69
N ILE A 239 -14.74 18.34 -10.77
CA ILE A 239 -15.36 18.36 -12.09
C ILE A 239 -16.78 17.79 -12.01
N LEU A 240 -16.94 16.59 -11.41
CA LEU A 240 -18.26 16.01 -11.23
C LEU A 240 -19.14 16.81 -10.27
N SER A 241 -18.56 17.46 -9.28
CA SER A 241 -19.31 18.30 -8.36
C SER A 241 -19.78 19.56 -9.05
N ALA A 242 -18.95 20.17 -9.91
CA ALA A 242 -19.30 21.30 -10.74
C ALA A 242 -20.41 20.93 -11.76
N ILE A 243 -20.25 19.82 -12.47
CA ILE A 243 -21.25 19.29 -13.40
C ILE A 243 -22.58 19.05 -12.68
N ARG A 244 -22.56 18.42 -11.52
CA ARG A 244 -23.77 18.19 -10.70
C ARG A 244 -24.42 19.51 -10.26
N ARG A 245 -23.64 20.54 -9.96
CA ARG A 245 -24.16 21.88 -9.61
C ARG A 245 -24.84 22.51 -10.81
N ILE A 246 -24.20 22.47 -11.98
CA ILE A 246 -24.77 22.94 -13.25
C ILE A 246 -26.09 22.22 -13.55
N PHE A 247 -26.11 20.89 -13.43
CA PHE A 247 -27.33 20.10 -13.65
C PHE A 247 -28.44 20.44 -12.65
N LYS A 248 -28.13 20.73 -11.39
CA LYS A 248 -29.15 21.20 -10.42
C LYS A 248 -29.77 22.53 -10.83
N ILE A 249 -28.92 23.46 -11.30
CA ILE A 249 -29.38 24.77 -11.77
C ILE A 249 -30.27 24.61 -13.00
N ILE A 250 -29.78 23.88 -14.02
CA ILE A 250 -30.56 23.61 -15.25
C ILE A 250 -31.86 22.87 -14.90
N GLY A 251 -31.78 21.86 -14.02
CA GLY A 251 -32.99 21.14 -13.56
C GLY A 251 -34.01 22.04 -12.91
N GLY A 252 -33.58 22.99 -12.09
CA GLY A 252 -34.46 24.00 -11.51
C GLY A 252 -35.14 24.88 -12.58
N VAL A 253 -34.35 25.36 -13.56
CA VAL A 253 -34.87 26.17 -14.67
C VAL A 253 -35.84 25.35 -15.54
N VAL A 254 -35.45 24.13 -15.92
CA VAL A 254 -36.31 23.22 -16.72
C VAL A 254 -37.63 22.94 -16.00
N PHE A 255 -37.59 22.65 -14.70
CA PHE A 255 -38.79 22.39 -13.90
C PHE A 255 -39.69 23.62 -13.84
N THR A 256 -39.14 24.81 -13.60
CA THR A 256 -39.90 26.06 -13.52
C THR A 256 -40.55 26.38 -14.87
N LEU A 257 -39.81 26.24 -15.99
CA LEU A 257 -40.34 26.45 -17.33
C LEU A 257 -41.42 25.42 -17.69
N ALA A 258 -41.20 24.14 -17.36
CA ALA A 258 -42.20 23.10 -17.55
C ALA A 258 -43.50 23.41 -16.82
N ALA A 259 -43.41 23.81 -15.53
CA ALA A 259 -44.56 24.21 -14.75
C ALA A 259 -45.29 25.43 -15.36
N ALA A 260 -44.56 26.46 -15.77
CA ALA A 260 -45.13 27.64 -16.44
C ALA A 260 -45.85 27.28 -17.73
N ILE A 261 -45.24 26.46 -18.59
CA ILE A 261 -45.82 26.02 -19.84
C ILE A 261 -47.10 25.18 -19.59
N ILE A 262 -47.06 24.29 -18.59
CA ILE A 262 -48.27 23.51 -18.20
C ILE A 262 -49.38 24.43 -17.75
N VAL A 263 -49.10 25.40 -16.88
CA VAL A 263 -50.12 26.39 -16.41
C VAL A 263 -50.71 27.19 -17.57
N ILE A 264 -49.87 27.64 -18.51
CA ILE A 264 -50.32 28.37 -19.71
C ILE A 264 -51.24 27.49 -20.56
N ASN A 265 -50.90 26.21 -20.78
CA ASN A 265 -51.72 25.30 -21.58
C ASN A 265 -53.03 24.90 -20.88
N ILE A 266 -53.03 24.81 -19.54
CA ILE A 266 -54.26 24.64 -18.76
C ILE A 266 -55.17 25.86 -18.93
N ARG A 267 -54.62 27.08 -18.81
CA ARG A 267 -55.40 28.32 -19.01
C ARG A 267 -55.95 28.48 -20.43
N LYS A 268 -55.22 27.97 -21.43
CA LYS A 268 -55.69 27.95 -22.85
C LYS A 268 -56.72 26.86 -23.12
N GLY A 269 -57.04 26.00 -22.14
CA GLY A 269 -57.94 24.87 -22.33
C GLY A 269 -57.36 23.67 -23.07
N THR A 270 -56.10 23.73 -23.48
CA THR A 270 -55.40 22.64 -24.21
C THR A 270 -55.31 21.37 -23.36
N PHE A 271 -55.08 21.52 -22.05
CA PHE A 271 -55.03 20.42 -21.08
C PHE A 271 -56.36 20.32 -20.29
N SER A 272 -57.50 20.46 -20.97
CA SER A 272 -58.78 20.14 -20.38
C SER A 272 -58.97 18.63 -20.24
N LEU A 273 -59.83 18.22 -19.31
CA LEU A 273 -60.08 16.78 -19.08
C LEU A 273 -60.63 16.10 -20.34
N GLU A 274 -61.46 16.83 -21.10
CA GLU A 274 -62.00 16.35 -22.39
C GLU A 274 -60.92 16.11 -23.44
N ASN A 275 -59.99 17.06 -23.63
CA ASN A 275 -58.91 16.94 -24.59
C ASN A 275 -57.88 15.85 -24.19
N LEU A 276 -57.67 15.65 -22.88
CA LEU A 276 -56.85 14.57 -22.35
C LEU A 276 -57.42 13.18 -22.64
N ILE A 277 -58.78 13.05 -22.54
CA ILE A 277 -59.46 11.79 -22.84
C ILE A 277 -59.58 11.58 -24.34
N ALA A 278 -59.96 12.63 -25.10
CA ALA A 278 -60.10 12.58 -26.55
C ALA A 278 -58.80 12.45 -27.33
N ARG A 279 -57.67 12.77 -26.69
CA ARG A 279 -56.32 12.78 -27.32
C ARG A 279 -56.28 13.64 -28.60
N ASP A 280 -56.85 14.84 -28.51
CA ASP A 280 -57.00 15.75 -29.61
C ASP A 280 -55.63 16.19 -30.24
N GLU A 281 -55.64 16.62 -31.51
CA GLU A 281 -54.43 17.05 -32.23
C GLU A 281 -53.77 18.28 -31.58
N THR A 282 -54.53 19.14 -30.93
CA THR A 282 -54.00 20.26 -30.15
C THR A 282 -53.22 19.81 -28.93
N LEU A 283 -53.62 18.73 -28.28
CA LEU A 283 -52.89 18.12 -27.18
C LEU A 283 -51.57 17.52 -27.66
N LYS A 284 -51.62 16.78 -28.80
CA LYS A 284 -50.45 16.13 -29.38
C LYS A 284 -49.38 17.14 -29.78
N THR A 285 -49.75 18.21 -30.48
CA THR A 285 -48.80 19.27 -30.88
C THR A 285 -48.20 20.01 -29.72
N SER A 286 -48.98 20.30 -28.68
CA SER A 286 -48.51 20.95 -27.47
C SER A 286 -47.55 20.06 -26.69
N VAL A 287 -47.89 18.79 -26.48
CA VAL A 287 -47.00 17.82 -25.81
C VAL A 287 -45.69 17.63 -26.59
N ALA A 288 -45.77 17.53 -27.91
CA ALA A 288 -44.57 17.41 -28.74
C ALA A 288 -43.64 18.63 -28.62
N SER A 289 -44.19 19.84 -28.69
CA SER A 289 -43.46 21.11 -28.56
C SER A 289 -42.80 21.27 -27.18
N ILE A 290 -43.58 21.00 -26.13
CA ILE A 290 -43.06 21.07 -24.75
C ILE A 290 -41.96 20.06 -24.54
N SER A 291 -42.18 18.82 -24.96
CA SER A 291 -41.19 17.73 -24.84
C SER A 291 -39.89 18.05 -25.57
N GLY A 292 -40.00 18.56 -26.82
CA GLY A 292 -38.83 18.99 -27.60
C GLY A 292 -38.04 20.10 -26.94
N SER A 293 -38.74 21.11 -26.40
CA SER A 293 -38.11 22.22 -25.71
C SER A 293 -37.39 21.77 -24.41
N LEU A 294 -38.02 20.90 -23.62
CA LEU A 294 -37.43 20.39 -22.38
C LEU A 294 -36.21 19.51 -22.66
N VAL A 295 -36.28 18.64 -23.67
CA VAL A 295 -35.18 17.78 -24.07
C VAL A 295 -33.97 18.57 -24.55
N ALA A 296 -34.19 19.64 -25.36
CA ALA A 296 -33.14 20.51 -25.90
C ALA A 296 -32.35 21.23 -24.79
N MET A 297 -32.94 21.44 -23.61
CA MET A 297 -32.28 22.10 -22.48
C MET A 297 -31.36 21.14 -21.66
N ILE A 298 -31.44 19.85 -21.87
CA ILE A 298 -30.68 18.87 -21.09
C ILE A 298 -29.30 18.62 -21.76
N PRO A 299 -28.18 19.00 -21.11
CA PRO A 299 -26.85 18.84 -21.70
C PRO A 299 -26.33 17.38 -21.54
N ILE A 300 -27.00 16.42 -22.17
CA ILE A 300 -26.73 14.98 -22.03
C ILE A 300 -25.28 14.64 -22.39
N GLY A 301 -24.70 15.31 -23.42
CA GLY A 301 -23.36 15.04 -23.90
C GLY A 301 -22.23 15.40 -22.91
N MET A 302 -22.45 16.34 -22.01
CA MET A 302 -21.41 16.86 -21.14
C MET A 302 -20.93 15.83 -20.11
N TYR A 303 -21.84 15.07 -19.50
CA TYR A 303 -21.50 13.98 -18.57
C TYR A 303 -20.77 12.84 -19.29
N LEU A 304 -21.25 12.48 -20.48
CA LEU A 304 -20.67 11.44 -21.29
C LEU A 304 -19.23 11.77 -21.71
N LEU A 305 -18.98 12.98 -22.22
CA LEU A 305 -17.66 13.44 -22.65
C LEU A 305 -16.65 13.40 -21.49
N THR A 306 -17.05 13.85 -20.31
CA THR A 306 -16.21 13.83 -19.11
C THR A 306 -15.82 12.40 -18.71
N THR A 307 -16.80 11.48 -18.68
CA THR A 307 -16.55 10.08 -18.33
C THR A 307 -15.66 9.39 -19.36
N ILE A 308 -15.83 9.67 -20.66
CA ILE A 308 -14.97 9.14 -21.74
C ILE A 308 -13.53 9.63 -21.54
N THR A 309 -13.34 10.91 -21.32
CA THR A 309 -12.01 11.52 -21.16
C THR A 309 -11.27 10.92 -19.96
N LEU A 310 -11.94 10.78 -18.82
CA LEU A 310 -11.36 10.15 -17.64
C LEU A 310 -11.04 8.67 -17.90
N ALA A 311 -11.92 7.93 -18.57
CA ALA A 311 -11.69 6.53 -18.91
C ALA A 311 -10.47 6.35 -19.82
N ILE A 312 -10.30 7.21 -20.83
CA ILE A 312 -9.12 7.19 -21.71
C ILE A 312 -7.85 7.45 -20.89
N GLY A 313 -7.90 8.40 -19.97
CA GLY A 313 -6.77 8.69 -19.08
C GLY A 313 -6.40 7.48 -18.22
N VAL A 314 -7.37 6.78 -17.63
CA VAL A 314 -7.14 5.53 -16.88
C VAL A 314 -6.48 4.47 -17.75
N ILE A 315 -6.94 4.31 -19.00
CA ILE A 315 -6.33 3.35 -19.94
C ILE A 315 -4.88 3.73 -20.25
N ARG A 316 -4.58 5.02 -20.44
CA ARG A 316 -3.20 5.49 -20.66
C ARG A 316 -2.29 5.19 -19.47
N LEU A 317 -2.76 5.42 -18.23
CA LEU A 317 -2.02 5.07 -17.02
C LEU A 317 -1.81 3.56 -16.89
N ALA A 318 -2.84 2.76 -17.16
CA ALA A 318 -2.74 1.30 -17.13
C ALA A 318 -1.73 0.75 -18.14
N ASN A 319 -1.64 1.35 -19.34
CA ASN A 319 -0.61 1.00 -20.34
C ASN A 319 0.81 1.33 -19.86
N LYS A 320 0.96 2.32 -18.96
CA LYS A 320 2.21 2.62 -18.27
C LYS A 320 2.41 1.79 -16.98
N LYS A 321 1.66 0.71 -16.81
CA LYS A 321 1.69 -0.19 -15.64
C LYS A 321 1.27 0.48 -14.32
N MET A 322 0.55 1.60 -14.37
CA MET A 322 0.00 2.28 -13.19
C MET A 322 -1.45 1.86 -12.97
N LEU A 323 -1.72 1.25 -11.82
CA LEU A 323 -3.07 0.83 -11.41
C LEU A 323 -3.77 1.97 -10.67
N THR A 324 -4.90 2.39 -11.20
CA THR A 324 -5.76 3.38 -10.55
C THR A 324 -6.90 2.68 -9.79
N GLN A 325 -7.18 3.13 -8.58
CA GLN A 325 -8.30 2.59 -7.79
C GLN A 325 -9.65 3.17 -8.20
N ASP A 326 -9.64 4.39 -8.73
CA ASP A 326 -10.83 5.15 -9.14
C ASP A 326 -10.51 5.93 -10.43
N MET A 327 -11.51 6.14 -11.31
CA MET A 327 -11.31 6.89 -12.55
C MET A 327 -11.03 8.38 -12.30
N TYR A 328 -11.45 8.91 -11.15
CA TYR A 328 -11.25 10.32 -10.80
C TYR A 328 -9.84 10.63 -10.27
N CYS A 329 -9.01 9.62 -10.05
CA CYS A 329 -7.63 9.80 -9.60
C CYS A 329 -6.81 10.68 -10.57
N ILE A 330 -7.12 10.65 -11.87
CA ILE A 330 -6.45 11.47 -12.88
C ILE A 330 -6.69 12.96 -12.63
N GLU A 331 -7.94 13.34 -12.34
CA GLU A 331 -8.28 14.71 -11.97
C GLU A 331 -7.54 15.12 -10.69
N MET A 332 -7.54 14.25 -9.68
CA MET A 332 -6.87 14.51 -8.41
C MET A 332 -5.36 14.67 -8.57
N LEU A 333 -4.72 13.80 -9.36
CA LEU A 333 -3.29 13.89 -9.66
C LEU A 333 -2.93 15.17 -10.44
N ALA A 334 -3.76 15.52 -11.43
CA ALA A 334 -3.54 16.73 -12.24
C ALA A 334 -3.67 18.04 -11.44
N ARG A 335 -4.36 18.00 -10.30
CA ARG A 335 -4.59 19.15 -9.41
C ARG A 335 -3.64 19.19 -8.22
N ALA A 336 -2.84 18.13 -8.01
CA ALA A 336 -1.90 18.10 -6.91
C ALA A 336 -0.86 19.21 -7.05
N ASP A 337 -0.81 20.10 -6.08
CA ASP A 337 0.14 21.22 -5.99
C ASP A 337 1.20 21.00 -4.90
N VAL A 338 0.98 20.00 -4.02
CA VAL A 338 1.95 19.52 -3.03
C VAL A 338 2.12 18.03 -3.17
N LEU A 339 3.38 17.58 -3.29
CA LEU A 339 3.77 16.18 -3.32
C LEU A 339 4.59 15.83 -2.08
N CYS A 340 4.04 15.01 -1.22
CA CYS A 340 4.73 14.44 -0.07
C CYS A 340 5.37 13.11 -0.46
N LEU A 341 6.69 13.00 -0.32
CA LEU A 341 7.48 11.82 -0.65
C LEU A 341 8.00 11.17 0.61
N ASP A 342 7.90 9.85 0.72
CA ASP A 342 8.76 9.12 1.64
C ASP A 342 10.19 9.08 1.08
N LYS A 343 11.18 9.03 1.95
CA LYS A 343 12.59 8.92 1.55
C LYS A 343 12.88 7.52 1.00
N THR A 344 12.62 6.51 1.83
CA THR A 344 13.02 5.12 1.60
C THR A 344 12.07 4.43 0.62
N GLY A 345 12.61 3.68 -0.34
CA GLY A 345 11.78 2.99 -1.35
C GLY A 345 11.16 3.90 -2.42
N THR A 346 11.12 5.22 -2.20
CA THR A 346 10.54 6.22 -3.13
C THR A 346 11.61 7.09 -3.76
N LEU A 347 12.30 7.93 -2.98
CA LEU A 347 13.40 8.78 -3.46
C LEU A 347 14.69 7.98 -3.61
N THR A 348 14.92 7.02 -2.71
CA THR A 348 15.96 6.02 -2.78
C THR A 348 15.36 4.67 -3.18
N ASP A 349 16.15 3.77 -3.73
CA ASP A 349 15.71 2.42 -4.12
C ASP A 349 16.01 1.33 -3.08
N GLY A 350 16.43 1.74 -1.87
CA GLY A 350 16.78 0.85 -0.77
C GLY A 350 18.16 0.18 -0.93
N ARG A 351 18.86 0.40 -2.05
CA ARG A 351 20.24 -0.03 -2.23
C ARG A 351 21.18 0.92 -1.50
N MET A 352 22.33 0.40 -1.11
CA MET A 352 23.43 1.17 -0.56
C MET A 352 24.64 1.06 -1.47
N THR A 353 25.51 2.06 -1.45
CA THR A 353 26.80 2.04 -2.14
C THR A 353 27.92 2.40 -1.18
N VAL A 354 29.08 1.79 -1.36
CA VAL A 354 30.28 2.14 -0.59
C VAL A 354 30.82 3.46 -1.12
N LYS A 355 30.77 4.49 -0.27
CA LYS A 355 31.32 5.81 -0.62
C LYS A 355 32.81 5.88 -0.40
N LYS A 356 33.25 5.35 0.75
CA LYS A 356 34.67 5.39 1.14
C LYS A 356 34.97 4.37 2.23
N VAL A 357 36.16 3.80 2.19
CA VAL A 357 36.74 3.06 3.32
C VAL A 357 37.95 3.84 3.82
N ILE A 358 38.02 4.10 5.11
CA ILE A 358 39.04 4.93 5.72
C ILE A 358 39.83 4.09 6.71
N PRO A 359 41.12 3.77 6.43
CA PRO A 359 41.98 3.12 7.40
C PRO A 359 42.24 4.01 8.62
N THR A 360 42.24 3.40 9.80
CA THR A 360 42.55 4.09 11.08
C THR A 360 43.81 3.52 11.72
N ALA A 361 44.31 2.36 11.24
CA ALA A 361 45.52 1.70 11.66
C ALA A 361 46.48 1.54 10.47
N LYS A 362 47.68 0.96 10.69
CA LYS A 362 48.64 0.64 9.64
C LYS A 362 48.17 -0.55 8.78
N ILE A 363 47.02 -0.36 8.11
CA ILE A 363 46.42 -1.35 7.19
C ILE A 363 46.09 -0.62 5.88
N SER A 364 46.24 -1.28 4.75
CA SER A 364 45.90 -0.68 3.47
C SER A 364 44.39 -0.68 3.24
N GLU A 365 43.85 0.28 2.46
CA GLU A 365 42.46 0.29 2.04
C GLU A 365 42.07 -0.99 1.30
N LYS A 366 43.01 -1.54 0.48
CA LYS A 366 42.83 -2.81 -0.25
C LYS A 366 42.67 -4.01 0.70
N ASP A 367 43.43 -4.05 1.79
CA ASP A 367 43.31 -5.15 2.76
C ASP A 367 42.06 -5.01 3.63
N LEU A 368 41.61 -3.79 3.95
CA LEU A 368 40.31 -3.56 4.54
C LEU A 368 39.19 -4.03 3.62
N GLY A 369 39.28 -3.74 2.31
CA GLY A 369 38.33 -4.24 1.32
C GLY A 369 38.25 -5.76 1.28
N LYS A 370 39.41 -6.45 1.32
CA LYS A 370 39.47 -7.93 1.41
C LYS A 370 38.82 -8.45 2.68
N ILE A 371 39.07 -7.80 3.83
CA ILE A 371 38.47 -8.14 5.12
C ILE A 371 36.96 -8.02 5.05
N LEU A 372 36.44 -6.89 4.54
CA LEU A 372 35.01 -6.65 4.40
C LEU A 372 34.36 -7.68 3.47
N TYR A 373 34.98 -7.97 2.33
CA TYR A 373 34.48 -9.00 1.42
C TYR A 373 34.45 -10.38 2.05
N THR A 374 35.56 -10.77 2.74
CA THR A 374 35.61 -12.03 3.49
C THR A 374 34.52 -12.13 4.55
N LEU A 375 34.27 -11.05 5.28
CA LEU A 375 33.21 -11.00 6.30
C LEU A 375 31.83 -11.28 5.69
N VAL A 376 31.50 -10.60 4.60
CA VAL A 376 30.19 -10.77 3.93
C VAL A 376 30.04 -12.17 3.32
N ASP A 377 31.10 -12.70 2.72
CA ASP A 377 31.09 -14.05 2.15
C ASP A 377 30.92 -15.13 3.22
N ALA A 378 31.61 -14.99 4.36
CA ALA A 378 31.55 -15.94 5.48
C ALA A 378 30.23 -15.88 6.25
N THR A 379 29.63 -14.69 6.41
CA THR A 379 28.36 -14.51 7.12
C THR A 379 27.14 -14.86 6.27
N LYS A 380 27.26 -14.82 4.94
CA LYS A 380 26.17 -14.99 3.96
C LYS A 380 25.01 -14.02 4.21
N ASP A 381 25.30 -12.84 4.74
CA ASP A 381 24.32 -11.78 4.93
C ASP A 381 23.85 -11.24 3.56
N GLU A 382 22.52 -11.07 3.40
CA GLU A 382 21.89 -10.54 2.18
C GLU A 382 21.28 -9.14 2.39
N ASN A 383 21.68 -8.44 3.46
CA ASN A 383 21.21 -7.09 3.73
C ASN A 383 21.86 -6.04 2.78
N PRO A 384 21.26 -4.83 2.62
CA PRO A 384 21.77 -3.80 1.71
C PRO A 384 23.25 -3.41 1.95
N THR A 385 23.73 -3.47 3.19
CA THR A 385 25.12 -3.21 3.54
C THR A 385 26.05 -4.30 2.98
N ALA A 386 25.66 -5.56 3.14
CA ALA A 386 26.41 -6.69 2.61
C ALA A 386 26.46 -6.68 1.08
N ALA A 387 25.33 -6.37 0.44
CA ALA A 387 25.27 -6.22 -1.01
C ALA A 387 26.22 -5.11 -1.50
N ALA A 388 26.21 -3.93 -0.87
CA ALA A 388 27.10 -2.82 -1.22
C ALA A 388 28.59 -3.18 -1.08
N ILE A 389 28.95 -3.91 -0.03
CA ILE A 389 30.33 -4.39 0.19
C ILE A 389 30.71 -5.40 -0.89
N LYS A 390 29.80 -6.33 -1.22
CA LYS A 390 30.03 -7.35 -2.24
C LYS A 390 30.18 -6.72 -3.63
N ASP A 391 29.33 -5.78 -3.98
CA ASP A 391 29.41 -5.08 -5.27
C ASP A 391 30.69 -4.28 -5.41
N HIS A 392 31.14 -3.62 -4.33
CA HIS A 392 32.32 -2.78 -4.36
C HIS A 392 33.64 -3.58 -4.30
N PHE A 393 33.70 -4.62 -3.48
CA PHE A 393 34.92 -5.37 -3.19
C PHE A 393 34.95 -6.81 -3.73
N GLY A 394 33.91 -7.29 -4.39
CA GLY A 394 33.76 -8.67 -4.85
C GLY A 394 34.82 -9.11 -5.90
N HIS A 395 35.55 -8.16 -6.46
CA HIS A 395 36.69 -8.42 -7.35
C HIS A 395 38.00 -8.73 -6.62
N LEU A 396 38.05 -8.55 -5.28
CA LEU A 396 39.26 -8.79 -4.48
C LEU A 396 39.32 -10.26 -4.03
N ASN A 397 40.56 -10.77 -3.89
CA ASN A 397 40.76 -12.06 -3.27
C ASN A 397 40.41 -11.96 -1.77
N LYS A 398 39.67 -12.96 -1.28
CA LYS A 398 39.29 -13.06 0.14
C LYS A 398 40.36 -13.74 0.96
N PHE A 399 40.34 -13.55 2.28
CA PHE A 399 41.08 -14.32 3.26
C PHE A 399 40.35 -15.64 3.56
N ASP A 400 41.07 -16.63 4.10
CA ASP A 400 40.44 -17.85 4.56
C ASP A 400 39.76 -17.60 5.91
N ALA A 401 38.48 -17.97 5.99
CA ALA A 401 37.62 -17.74 7.15
C ALA A 401 37.25 -19.06 7.83
N LEU A 402 37.43 -19.13 9.15
CA LEU A 402 37.02 -20.28 9.97
C LEU A 402 35.53 -20.25 10.32
N GLU A 403 35.00 -19.08 10.69
CA GLU A 403 33.63 -18.94 11.17
C GLU A 403 33.08 -17.55 10.85
N GLY A 404 31.85 -17.47 10.32
CA GLY A 404 31.12 -16.24 10.10
C GLY A 404 30.00 -16.08 11.13
N ILE A 405 29.87 -14.87 11.69
CA ILE A 405 28.81 -14.50 12.63
C ILE A 405 27.91 -13.50 11.92
N ALA A 406 26.74 -13.97 11.46
CA ALA A 406 25.77 -13.16 10.72
C ALA A 406 25.27 -11.95 11.53
N PHE A 407 24.84 -10.89 10.84
CA PHE A 407 24.24 -9.72 11.46
C PHE A 407 23.00 -10.10 12.26
N ASN A 408 22.83 -9.45 13.40
CA ASN A 408 21.62 -9.56 14.21
C ASN A 408 21.19 -8.19 14.72
N SER A 409 19.90 -7.89 14.64
CA SER A 409 19.33 -6.58 14.98
C SER A 409 19.51 -6.19 16.44
N ALA A 410 19.57 -7.17 17.35
CA ALA A 410 19.81 -6.92 18.77
C ALA A 410 21.27 -6.58 19.08
N ARG A 411 22.22 -7.18 18.32
CA ARG A 411 23.66 -6.96 18.48
C ARG A 411 24.18 -5.77 17.68
N LYS A 412 23.52 -5.47 16.54
CA LYS A 412 23.89 -4.39 15.61
C LYS A 412 25.32 -4.53 15.06
N TYR A 413 25.88 -5.76 15.03
CA TYR A 413 27.15 -6.08 14.39
C TYR A 413 27.15 -7.46 13.74
N SER A 414 28.02 -7.65 12.75
CA SER A 414 28.42 -8.92 12.17
C SER A 414 29.92 -9.16 12.40
N GLY A 415 30.40 -10.40 12.26
CA GLY A 415 31.79 -10.71 12.51
C GLY A 415 32.30 -11.89 11.69
N VAL A 416 33.65 -12.03 11.59
CA VAL A 416 34.33 -13.16 10.99
C VAL A 416 35.58 -13.51 11.78
N ILE A 417 35.84 -14.79 11.93
CA ILE A 417 37.06 -15.34 12.50
C ILE A 417 37.89 -15.85 11.33
N LEU A 418 39.08 -15.27 11.11
CA LEU A 418 39.99 -15.66 10.07
C LEU A 418 40.89 -16.82 10.51
N GLU A 419 41.50 -17.55 9.58
CA GLU A 419 42.42 -18.65 9.89
C GLU A 419 43.66 -18.21 10.69
N ASP A 420 44.12 -16.98 10.48
CA ASP A 420 45.22 -16.38 11.25
C ASP A 420 44.80 -15.94 12.67
N LYS A 421 43.62 -16.37 13.13
CA LYS A 421 43.01 -16.08 14.43
C LYS A 421 42.65 -14.62 14.66
N ARG A 422 42.66 -13.76 13.65
CA ARG A 422 42.10 -12.40 13.76
C ARG A 422 40.58 -12.50 13.83
N ASN A 423 39.99 -11.83 14.81
CA ASN A 423 38.56 -11.70 14.95
C ASN A 423 38.16 -10.30 14.47
N ILE A 424 37.41 -10.24 13.39
CA ILE A 424 36.96 -8.98 12.77
C ILE A 424 35.48 -8.76 13.06
N VAL A 425 35.11 -7.53 13.37
CA VAL A 425 33.73 -7.11 13.58
C VAL A 425 33.42 -5.90 12.72
N LEU A 426 32.20 -5.86 12.18
CA LEU A 426 31.62 -4.73 11.46
C LEU A 426 30.31 -4.35 12.15
N GLY A 427 30.17 -3.12 12.61
CA GLY A 427 28.97 -2.69 13.31
C GLY A 427 28.83 -1.19 13.46
N ALA A 428 27.68 -0.76 13.98
CA ALA A 428 27.43 0.62 14.29
C ALA A 428 28.30 1.10 15.47
N ARG A 429 28.69 2.36 15.44
CA ARG A 429 29.60 3.00 16.40
C ARG A 429 29.21 2.76 17.85
N GLU A 430 27.92 2.87 18.15
CA GLU A 430 27.36 2.73 19.51
C GLU A 430 27.51 1.30 20.07
N PHE A 431 27.70 0.30 19.21
CA PHE A 431 27.76 -1.12 19.57
C PHE A 431 29.19 -1.69 19.54
N LEU A 432 30.17 -0.90 19.08
CA LEU A 432 31.58 -1.28 19.07
C LEU A 432 32.36 -0.46 20.11
N PRO A 433 32.53 -0.97 21.35
CA PRO A 433 33.18 -0.23 22.41
C PRO A 433 34.65 0.07 22.08
N HIS A 434 34.99 1.34 21.95
CA HIS A 434 36.32 1.85 21.67
C HIS A 434 36.57 3.16 22.43
N LYS A 435 37.85 3.58 22.55
CA LYS A 435 38.25 4.73 23.36
C LYS A 435 38.74 5.93 22.53
N GLU A 436 38.74 5.84 21.22
CA GLU A 436 39.41 6.78 20.30
C GLU A 436 38.48 7.91 19.88
N ARG A 437 38.49 9.02 20.60
CA ARG A 437 37.66 10.23 20.32
C ARG A 437 37.85 10.78 18.89
N ALA A 438 39.08 10.68 18.33
CA ALA A 438 39.34 11.13 16.97
C ALA A 438 38.56 10.35 15.88
N ILE A 439 38.24 9.07 16.15
CA ILE A 439 37.41 8.26 15.28
C ILE A 439 35.96 8.73 15.36
N ASP A 440 35.46 8.99 16.57
CA ASP A 440 34.12 9.53 16.78
C ASP A 440 33.89 10.85 16.05
N GLU A 441 34.86 11.76 16.07
CA GLU A 441 34.76 13.04 15.36
C GLU A 441 34.73 12.86 13.85
N LYS A 442 35.53 11.92 13.31
CA LYS A 442 35.49 11.58 11.89
C LYS A 442 34.14 10.98 11.51
N CYS A 443 33.61 10.04 12.30
CA CYS A 443 32.30 9.42 12.06
C CYS A 443 31.19 10.48 12.05
N ARG A 444 31.17 11.37 13.05
CA ARG A 444 30.19 12.45 13.13
C ARG A 444 30.17 13.34 11.87
N LYS A 445 31.35 13.70 11.35
CA LYS A 445 31.43 14.50 10.09
C LYS A 445 30.73 13.83 8.91
N TYR A 446 30.87 12.51 8.77
CA TYR A 446 30.18 11.77 7.71
C TYR A 446 28.69 11.60 8.01
N GLU A 447 28.34 11.25 9.26
CA GLU A 447 26.93 11.15 9.70
C GLU A 447 26.19 12.47 9.52
N GLU A 448 26.84 13.59 9.81
CA GLU A 448 26.32 14.95 9.60
C GLU A 448 26.08 15.30 8.14
N ASN A 449 26.80 14.67 7.23
CA ASN A 449 26.60 14.79 5.79
C ASN A 449 25.66 13.73 5.21
N GLY A 450 24.92 13.03 6.06
CA GLY A 450 23.88 12.09 5.66
C GLY A 450 24.38 10.69 5.25
N TYR A 451 25.64 10.38 5.51
CA TYR A 451 26.19 9.05 5.25
C TYR A 451 25.92 8.10 6.41
N ARG A 452 25.75 6.84 6.10
CA ARG A 452 25.75 5.77 7.10
C ARG A 452 27.19 5.35 7.39
N VAL A 453 27.58 5.36 8.65
CA VAL A 453 28.94 5.05 9.08
C VAL A 453 28.96 3.78 9.91
N LEU A 454 29.83 2.85 9.53
CA LEU A 454 30.08 1.64 10.29
C LEU A 454 31.57 1.54 10.62
N LEU A 455 31.88 0.99 11.79
CA LEU A 455 33.25 0.75 12.24
C LEU A 455 33.68 -0.68 11.94
N ILE A 456 34.93 -0.82 11.51
CA ILE A 456 35.61 -2.09 11.33
C ILE A 456 36.58 -2.24 12.50
N GLY A 457 36.36 -3.24 13.34
CA GLY A 457 37.17 -3.49 14.51
C GLY A 457 37.83 -4.88 14.52
N THR A 458 38.92 -5.00 15.25
CA THR A 458 39.54 -6.29 15.55
C THR A 458 39.47 -6.57 17.05
N SER A 459 39.23 -7.83 17.41
CA SER A 459 39.24 -8.29 18.81
C SER A 459 40.32 -9.37 19.00
N LYS A 460 40.98 -9.33 20.15
CA LYS A 460 41.89 -10.43 20.58
C LYS A 460 41.10 -11.59 21.19
N GLU A 461 39.91 -11.35 21.66
CA GLU A 461 39.01 -12.34 22.24
C GLU A 461 38.16 -12.98 21.17
N LYS A 462 37.91 -14.30 21.28
CA LYS A 462 37.05 -15.02 20.34
C LYS A 462 35.63 -14.46 20.44
N ILE A 463 35.10 -14.01 19.31
CA ILE A 463 33.72 -13.51 19.21
C ILE A 463 32.77 -14.72 19.39
N LYS A 464 31.90 -14.66 20.41
CA LYS A 464 30.88 -15.70 20.65
C LYS A 464 29.53 -15.20 20.15
N GLN A 465 28.72 -16.09 19.58
CA GLN A 465 27.32 -15.76 19.26
C GLN A 465 26.60 -15.33 20.56
N GLY A 466 26.17 -14.05 20.62
CA GLY A 466 25.48 -13.48 21.78
C GLY A 466 26.36 -12.88 22.89
N GLY A 467 27.69 -12.92 22.76
CA GLY A 467 28.62 -12.31 23.72
C GLY A 467 28.72 -10.79 23.57
N LYS A 468 28.91 -10.08 24.71
CA LYS A 468 29.29 -8.66 24.68
C LYS A 468 30.71 -8.55 24.13
N LEU A 469 30.90 -7.60 23.22
CA LEU A 469 32.23 -7.28 22.70
C LEU A 469 33.04 -6.53 23.75
N SER A 470 34.32 -6.90 23.90
CA SER A 470 35.27 -6.21 24.77
C SER A 470 36.58 -6.02 23.99
N ASN A 471 37.33 -4.99 24.38
CA ASN A 471 38.67 -4.72 23.84
C ASN A 471 38.76 -4.68 22.31
N ILE A 472 37.87 -3.91 21.67
CA ILE A 472 37.88 -3.70 20.23
C ILE A 472 38.86 -2.60 19.86
N THR A 473 39.76 -2.91 18.91
CA THR A 473 40.64 -1.93 18.27
C THR A 473 40.09 -1.61 16.90
N ILE A 474 39.77 -0.34 16.64
CA ILE A 474 39.21 0.09 15.37
C ILE A 474 40.32 0.17 14.34
N VAL A 475 40.13 -0.52 13.22
CA VAL A 475 41.09 -0.59 12.11
C VAL A 475 40.62 0.16 10.88
N GLY A 476 39.34 0.49 10.80
CA GLY A 476 38.82 1.26 9.70
C GLY A 476 37.37 1.76 9.91
N ILE A 477 36.99 2.68 9.05
CA ILE A 477 35.64 3.25 8.98
C ILE A 477 35.09 2.96 7.59
N LEU A 478 33.92 2.35 7.52
CA LEU A 478 33.16 2.13 6.28
C LEU A 478 32.08 3.20 6.18
N VAL A 479 32.12 4.01 5.12
CA VAL A 479 31.15 5.04 4.82
C VAL A 479 30.27 4.58 3.68
N LEU A 480 28.97 4.51 3.91
CA LEU A 480 27.94 4.09 2.97
C LEU A 480 27.01 5.24 2.67
N GLU A 481 26.47 5.25 1.46
CA GLU A 481 25.42 6.19 1.07
C GLU A 481 24.20 5.47 0.52
N ASP A 482 23.02 6.01 0.79
CA ASP A 482 21.78 5.55 0.17
C ASP A 482 21.83 5.90 -1.32
N HIS A 483 21.48 4.93 -2.16
CA HIS A 483 21.42 5.12 -3.60
C HIS A 483 20.14 5.88 -3.96
N ILE A 484 20.29 7.09 -4.48
CA ILE A 484 19.18 7.88 -5.02
C ILE A 484 18.85 7.29 -6.39
N ARG A 485 17.57 7.12 -6.69
CA ARG A 485 17.13 6.61 -7.99
C ARG A 485 17.67 7.48 -9.12
N ASP A 486 18.10 6.84 -10.20
CA ASP A 486 18.73 7.54 -11.35
C ASP A 486 17.80 8.59 -11.98
N ASP A 487 16.49 8.31 -11.97
CA ASP A 487 15.45 9.19 -12.52
C ASP A 487 14.92 10.25 -11.53
N ALA A 488 15.39 10.25 -10.27
CA ALA A 488 14.85 11.13 -9.23
C ALA A 488 15.05 12.62 -9.55
N GLY A 489 16.24 13.01 -10.05
CA GLY A 489 16.55 14.40 -10.38
C GLY A 489 15.64 14.96 -11.47
N ASP A 490 15.46 14.20 -12.57
CA ASP A 490 14.62 14.59 -13.69
C ASP A 490 13.15 14.72 -13.28
N ASN A 491 12.66 13.77 -12.47
CA ASN A 491 11.30 13.78 -11.95
C ASN A 491 11.06 15.00 -11.02
N ILE A 492 12.00 15.31 -10.13
CA ILE A 492 11.91 16.46 -9.24
C ILE A 492 11.90 17.77 -10.03
N GLU A 493 12.75 17.88 -11.05
CA GLU A 493 12.78 19.06 -11.93
C GLU A 493 11.47 19.21 -12.70
N TRP A 494 10.90 18.11 -13.17
CA TRP A 494 9.60 18.12 -13.84
C TRP A 494 8.49 18.61 -12.91
N PHE A 495 8.40 18.11 -11.67
CA PHE A 495 7.42 18.58 -10.69
C PHE A 495 7.59 20.08 -10.38
N LYS A 496 8.82 20.53 -10.20
CA LYS A 496 9.14 21.94 -9.96
C LYS A 496 8.69 22.83 -11.14
N LYS A 497 8.95 22.42 -12.38
CA LYS A 497 8.51 23.14 -13.60
C LYS A 497 6.99 23.23 -13.70
N ASN A 498 6.28 22.25 -13.16
CA ASN A 498 4.81 22.22 -13.12
C ASN A 498 4.20 22.87 -11.86
N GLY A 499 4.99 23.58 -11.07
CA GLY A 499 4.51 24.32 -9.90
C GLY A 499 4.18 23.46 -8.69
N VAL A 500 4.58 22.18 -8.67
CA VAL A 500 4.33 21.26 -7.56
C VAL A 500 5.40 21.43 -6.49
N SER A 501 4.97 21.75 -5.26
CA SER A 501 5.84 21.83 -4.09
C SER A 501 6.13 20.44 -3.53
N ILE A 502 7.41 20.12 -3.32
CA ILE A 502 7.82 18.81 -2.81
C ILE A 502 8.10 18.90 -1.31
N ARG A 503 7.58 17.93 -0.55
CA ARG A 503 7.87 17.70 0.87
C ARG A 503 8.43 16.31 1.07
N ILE A 504 9.39 16.15 1.98
CA ILE A 504 9.88 14.82 2.41
C ILE A 504 9.37 14.52 3.80
N ILE A 505 8.81 13.33 3.97
CA ILE A 505 8.29 12.84 5.26
C ILE A 505 8.94 11.48 5.51
N THR A 506 9.76 11.35 6.55
CA THR A 506 10.52 10.12 6.80
C THR A 506 10.65 9.81 8.30
N GLY A 507 10.72 8.53 8.65
CA GLY A 507 11.10 8.08 9.99
C GLY A 507 12.58 8.28 10.32
N ASP A 508 13.42 8.61 9.32
CA ASP A 508 14.85 8.80 9.49
C ASP A 508 15.20 10.17 10.10
N ASN A 509 16.51 10.34 10.38
CA ASN A 509 17.04 11.61 10.85
C ASN A 509 16.81 12.72 9.78
N PRO A 510 16.25 13.88 10.14
CA PRO A 510 15.92 14.96 9.20
C PRO A 510 17.15 15.53 8.50
N ARG A 511 18.31 15.53 9.13
CA ARG A 511 19.57 16.02 8.53
C ARG A 511 20.04 15.13 7.40
N THR A 512 19.97 13.79 7.59
CA THR A 512 20.23 12.80 6.54
C THR A 512 19.27 12.97 5.36
N ALA A 513 17.98 13.15 5.66
CA ALA A 513 16.97 13.39 4.63
C ALA A 513 17.20 14.71 3.87
N SER A 514 17.65 15.75 4.57
CA SER A 514 18.03 17.04 3.96
C SER A 514 19.19 16.91 2.97
N GLU A 515 20.20 16.12 3.32
CA GLU A 515 21.35 15.93 2.42
C GLU A 515 20.97 15.09 1.18
N ILE A 516 20.13 14.09 1.34
CA ILE A 516 19.56 13.31 0.22
C ILE A 516 18.70 14.22 -0.67
N ALA A 517 17.86 15.08 -0.07
CA ALA A 517 17.06 16.07 -0.78
C ALA A 517 17.91 17.04 -1.60
N ARG A 518 19.04 17.52 -1.03
CA ARG A 518 20.00 18.38 -1.71
C ARG A 518 20.57 17.70 -2.95
N ARG A 519 20.99 16.45 -2.79
CA ARG A 519 21.56 15.63 -3.88
C ARG A 519 20.54 15.32 -4.97
N ALA A 520 19.27 15.13 -4.60
CA ALA A 520 18.17 14.90 -5.52
C ALA A 520 17.65 16.20 -6.19
N GLY A 521 18.12 17.40 -5.78
CA GLY A 521 17.72 18.68 -6.38
C GLY A 521 16.44 19.28 -5.81
N ILE A 522 15.98 18.83 -4.63
CA ILE A 522 14.77 19.38 -3.98
C ILE A 522 15.07 20.79 -3.45
N PRO A 523 14.23 21.80 -3.79
CA PRO A 523 14.40 23.16 -3.29
C PRO A 523 14.12 23.25 -1.79
N ASN A 524 14.68 24.25 -1.12
CA ASN A 524 14.47 24.52 0.30
C ASN A 524 14.87 23.35 1.23
N TYR A 525 15.78 22.48 0.81
CA TYR A 525 16.25 21.32 1.58
C TYR A 525 16.79 21.69 2.97
N LYS A 526 17.23 22.93 3.19
CA LYS A 526 17.70 23.45 4.49
C LYS A 526 16.57 23.66 5.51
N LYS A 527 15.30 23.69 5.05
CA LYS A 527 14.13 23.78 5.94
C LYS A 527 13.73 22.38 6.41
N TYR A 528 14.43 21.85 7.39
CA TYR A 528 14.17 20.53 7.95
C TYR A 528 13.94 20.61 9.47
N ILE A 529 13.16 19.67 10.00
CA ILE A 529 12.84 19.56 11.42
C ILE A 529 12.69 18.09 11.86
N SER A 530 13.00 17.82 13.14
CA SER A 530 12.67 16.54 13.79
C SER A 530 11.33 16.66 14.49
N LEU A 531 10.44 15.70 14.27
CA LEU A 531 9.14 15.65 14.94
C LEU A 531 9.15 14.75 16.19
N GLU A 532 10.32 14.26 16.59
CA GLU A 532 10.48 13.44 17.79
C GLU A 532 9.99 14.19 19.04
N GLY A 533 9.02 13.60 19.75
CA GLY A 533 8.44 14.19 20.97
C GLY A 533 7.39 15.28 20.74
N MET A 534 7.10 15.66 19.48
CA MET A 534 6.08 16.67 19.17
C MET A 534 4.67 16.07 19.16
N THR A 535 3.71 16.83 19.64
CA THR A 535 2.28 16.51 19.54
C THR A 535 1.75 16.76 18.12
N ASN A 536 0.63 16.12 17.75
CA ASN A 536 0.01 16.32 16.45
C ASN A 536 -0.46 17.78 16.23
N GLU A 537 -0.78 18.52 17.28
CA GLU A 537 -1.16 19.94 17.21
C GLU A 537 0.04 20.82 16.84
N GLU A 538 1.17 20.61 17.51
CA GLU A 538 2.42 21.30 17.17
C GLU A 538 2.85 21.01 15.73
N VAL A 539 2.75 19.75 15.29
CA VAL A 539 3.06 19.34 13.93
C VAL A 539 2.18 20.06 12.90
N ARG A 540 0.89 20.24 13.16
CA ARG A 540 -0.01 20.99 12.27
C ARG A 540 0.41 22.44 12.09
N HIS A 541 0.89 23.09 13.15
CA HIS A 541 1.32 24.49 13.07
C HIS A 541 2.57 24.67 12.21
N ILE A 542 3.52 23.74 12.30
CA ILE A 542 4.82 23.85 11.60
C ILE A 542 4.82 23.23 10.19
N ALA A 543 3.77 22.48 9.81
CA ALA A 543 3.69 21.79 8.53
C ALA A 543 3.89 22.71 7.31
N ARG A 544 3.58 24.00 7.44
CA ARG A 544 3.73 25.03 6.40
C ARG A 544 5.17 25.50 6.19
N GLU A 545 5.97 25.49 7.25
CA GLU A 545 7.25 26.19 7.29
C GLU A 545 8.40 25.33 6.77
N TYR A 546 8.29 24.01 6.96
CA TYR A 546 9.35 23.07 6.68
C TYR A 546 9.11 22.27 5.40
N THR A 547 10.20 21.89 4.75
CA THR A 547 10.20 21.06 3.54
C THR A 547 10.45 19.59 3.88
N ILE A 548 11.20 19.34 4.95
CA ILE A 548 11.64 18.00 5.32
C ILE A 548 11.30 17.73 6.78
N PHE A 549 10.57 16.66 7.00
CA PHE A 549 10.14 16.19 8.31
C PHE A 549 10.81 14.84 8.60
N GLY A 550 11.60 14.78 9.66
CA GLY A 550 12.29 13.57 10.10
C GLY A 550 11.75 13.04 11.42
N ARG A 551 12.02 11.78 11.74
CA ARG A 551 11.53 11.08 12.95
C ARG A 551 10.00 11.12 13.07
N VAL A 552 9.33 10.95 11.92
CA VAL A 552 7.88 11.10 11.80
C VAL A 552 7.20 9.78 12.14
N THR A 553 6.18 9.83 13.02
CA THR A 553 5.28 8.70 13.27
C THR A 553 4.15 8.66 12.24
N PRO A 554 3.45 7.51 12.04
CA PRO A 554 2.32 7.42 11.13
C PRO A 554 1.21 8.46 11.41
N GLU A 555 0.92 8.72 12.70
CA GLU A 555 -0.08 9.71 13.12
C GLU A 555 0.36 11.14 12.77
N GLN A 556 1.66 11.44 12.89
CA GLN A 556 2.21 12.73 12.50
C GLN A 556 2.24 12.92 10.99
N LYS A 557 2.44 11.83 10.18
CA LYS A 557 2.27 11.88 8.72
C LYS A 557 0.86 12.35 8.34
N GLU A 558 -0.17 11.76 8.96
CA GLU A 558 -1.55 12.18 8.76
C GLU A 558 -1.77 13.65 9.16
N ALA A 559 -1.21 14.09 10.30
CA ALA A 559 -1.35 15.46 10.78
C ALA A 559 -0.75 16.49 9.81
N ILE A 560 0.43 16.22 9.22
CA ILE A 560 1.07 17.07 8.20
C ILE A 560 0.16 17.19 6.97
N ILE A 561 -0.30 16.05 6.44
CA ILE A 561 -1.12 16.03 5.23
C ILE A 561 -2.44 16.76 5.47
N GLN A 562 -3.06 16.58 6.65
CA GLN A 562 -4.31 17.24 6.98
C GLN A 562 -4.10 18.76 7.12
N ALA A 563 -3.01 19.21 7.73
CA ALA A 563 -2.69 20.63 7.84
C ALA A 563 -2.52 21.29 6.48
N LEU A 564 -1.81 20.65 5.54
CA LEU A 564 -1.65 21.15 4.18
C LEU A 564 -2.99 21.19 3.42
N LYS A 565 -3.88 20.22 3.64
CA LYS A 565 -5.24 20.22 3.06
C LYS A 565 -6.12 21.31 3.65
N ASP A 566 -6.03 21.57 4.95
CA ASP A 566 -6.77 22.61 5.64
C ASP A 566 -6.36 24.01 5.13
N ASP A 567 -5.12 24.15 4.62
CA ASP A 567 -4.59 25.33 3.93
C ASP A 567 -5.08 25.48 2.48
N GLY A 568 -5.88 24.55 1.99
CA GLY A 568 -6.44 24.58 0.63
C GLY A 568 -5.58 23.89 -0.42
N HIS A 569 -4.49 23.23 -0.03
CA HIS A 569 -3.64 22.47 -0.96
C HIS A 569 -4.28 21.14 -1.38
N THR A 570 -4.01 20.75 -2.61
CA THR A 570 -4.29 19.39 -3.11
C THR A 570 -3.05 18.54 -2.96
N VAL A 571 -3.01 17.74 -1.90
CA VAL A 571 -1.83 16.97 -1.50
C VAL A 571 -1.85 15.59 -2.11
N ALA A 572 -0.78 15.23 -2.80
CA ALA A 572 -0.46 13.85 -3.16
C ALA A 572 0.58 13.30 -2.16
N MET A 573 0.40 12.05 -1.74
CA MET A 573 1.38 11.32 -0.91
C MET A 573 1.83 10.08 -1.65
N THR A 574 3.13 9.83 -1.67
CA THR A 574 3.71 8.57 -2.17
C THR A 574 4.61 7.95 -1.12
N GLY A 575 4.49 6.65 -0.96
CA GLY A 575 5.26 5.82 -0.06
C GLY A 575 5.21 4.37 -0.49
N ASP A 576 5.96 3.50 0.19
CA ASP A 576 6.09 2.08 -0.11
C ASP A 576 5.34 1.17 0.89
N GLY A 577 4.84 1.74 1.98
CA GLY A 577 4.20 1.03 3.08
C GLY A 577 2.68 1.19 3.19
N VAL A 578 2.06 0.30 3.95
CA VAL A 578 0.62 0.36 4.27
C VAL A 578 0.30 1.56 5.17
N ASN A 579 1.28 2.06 5.91
CA ASN A 579 1.15 3.15 6.87
C ASN A 579 1.37 4.54 6.25
N ASP A 580 1.75 4.60 4.94
CA ASP A 580 1.84 5.82 4.15
C ASP A 580 0.49 6.15 3.51
#